data_ae45ba00c0fa32e53ddbcfefdb66d40b
#
_entry.id   ae45ba00c0fa32e53ddbcfefdb66d40b
#
_cell.length_a   1.000
_cell.length_b   1.000
_cell.length_c   1.000
_cell.angle_alpha   90.00
_cell.angle_beta   90.00
_cell.angle_gamma   90.00
#
_symmetry.space_group_name_H-M   'P 1'
#
loop_
_entity.id
_entity.type
_entity.pdbx_description
1 polymer ?
#
loop_
_entity_poly.entity_id
_entity_poly.type
_entity_poly.pdbx_seq_one_letter_code
_entity_poly.pdbx_strand_id
1 'polypeptide(L)'
;MRSRFFLPVLLAGIFTLQCTAQKEPWQPLFNGDDLEGWTQLNGEANYEAIDGEIVGTTVYGTPNSFLVTDQLFGDFVLEYEVKLSAATNSGVQIRSNSIPEFNNGRVHGYQVEIDPSDRAWTGGIYDEARRGWLFPLKDMPEANAAYKHLEWNKFRVEAIGDTIKTWVNGIPVAHLIDDRTPAGFIGLQVHSIGREAEEGIEIKWRNIRIITEDVRAFAMKTPVPPKNNYNTLTFSEQDWGWELLYDGSDMNKWRGAKRDDFPYSETGMGWDVNEAVVKIHESGGAESADAGDIVTNEVFSDFEILIDFKITEGANSGIKYF
;
A
#
# COMPACT_ATOMS: atom_id res chain seq x y z
N MET A 1 7.21 -48.33 -75.05
CA MET A 1 6.78 -47.17 -74.20
C MET A 1 6.74 -47.61 -72.76
N ARG A 2 7.72 -47.17 -71.96
CA ARG A 2 7.76 -47.47 -70.52
C ARG A 2 7.44 -46.14 -69.76
N SER A 3 6.25 -46.10 -69.17
CA SER A 3 5.79 -45.01 -68.29
C SER A 3 6.46 -45.10 -66.96
N ARG A 4 7.14 -44.00 -66.55
CA ARG A 4 7.74 -43.86 -65.20
C ARG A 4 6.75 -43.00 -64.37
N PHE A 5 6.19 -43.61 -63.34
CA PHE A 5 5.43 -42.90 -62.34
C PHE A 5 6.42 -42.27 -61.32
N PHE A 6 6.41 -40.96 -61.18
CA PHE A 6 7.06 -40.22 -60.07
C PHE A 6 6.06 -40.11 -58.91
N LEU A 7 6.45 -40.65 -57.77
CA LEU A 7 5.73 -40.50 -56.52
C LEU A 7 6.31 -39.27 -55.79
N PRO A 8 5.52 -38.24 -55.41
CA PRO A 8 6.06 -37.14 -54.61
C PRO A 8 6.15 -37.58 -53.15
N VAL A 9 7.36 -37.48 -52.57
CA VAL A 9 7.59 -37.64 -51.13
C VAL A 9 7.19 -36.33 -50.44
N LEU A 10 6.11 -36.37 -49.68
CA LEU A 10 5.69 -35.28 -48.82
C LEU A 10 6.55 -35.33 -47.55
N LEU A 11 7.49 -34.39 -47.40
CA LEU A 11 8.23 -34.17 -46.15
C LEU A 11 7.30 -33.41 -45.21
N ALA A 12 6.71 -34.09 -44.22
CA ALA A 12 6.01 -33.46 -43.10
C ALA A 12 7.04 -32.92 -42.10
N GLY A 13 7.25 -31.62 -42.13
CA GLY A 13 8.05 -30.93 -41.14
C GLY A 13 7.35 -30.96 -39.79
N ILE A 14 7.89 -31.70 -38.83
CA ILE A 14 7.43 -31.65 -37.42
C ILE A 14 7.95 -30.36 -36.83
N PHE A 15 7.12 -29.33 -36.74
CA PHE A 15 7.38 -28.15 -35.89
C PHE A 15 7.20 -28.55 -34.43
N THR A 16 8.27 -28.86 -33.75
CA THR A 16 8.24 -28.91 -32.27
C THR A 16 8.14 -27.48 -31.73
N LEU A 17 6.94 -27.08 -31.25
CA LEU A 17 6.82 -25.91 -30.40
C LEU A 17 7.64 -26.20 -29.13
N GLN A 18 8.84 -25.63 -29.03
CA GLN A 18 9.53 -25.54 -27.77
C GLN A 18 8.79 -24.51 -26.92
N CYS A 19 7.92 -24.99 -26.05
CA CYS A 19 7.39 -24.18 -24.94
C CYS A 19 8.57 -23.94 -24.00
N THR A 20 9.27 -22.82 -24.19
CA THR A 20 10.22 -22.34 -23.18
C THR A 20 9.38 -22.02 -21.96
N ALA A 21 9.48 -22.83 -20.92
CA ALA A 21 8.94 -22.50 -19.62
C ALA A 21 9.55 -21.13 -19.21
N GLN A 22 8.74 -20.10 -19.26
CA GLN A 22 9.14 -18.76 -18.84
C GLN A 22 9.52 -18.89 -17.38
N LYS A 23 10.79 -18.60 -17.03
CA LYS A 23 11.28 -18.65 -15.65
C LYS A 23 10.36 -17.75 -14.83
N GLU A 24 9.75 -18.29 -13.79
CA GLU A 24 8.91 -17.49 -12.90
C GLU A 24 9.73 -16.30 -12.39
N PRO A 25 9.22 -15.08 -12.44
CA PRO A 25 9.98 -13.86 -12.12
C PRO A 25 10.17 -13.67 -10.62
N TRP A 26 9.77 -14.64 -9.81
CA TRP A 26 9.89 -14.59 -8.36
C TRP A 26 11.35 -14.61 -7.91
N GLN A 27 11.71 -13.65 -7.08
CA GLN A 27 12.98 -13.55 -6.38
C GLN A 27 12.76 -13.86 -4.90
N PRO A 28 13.53 -14.79 -4.28
CA PRO A 28 13.46 -15.00 -2.85
C PRO A 28 14.03 -13.79 -2.12
N LEU A 29 13.35 -13.30 -1.07
CA LEU A 29 13.86 -12.29 -0.16
C LEU A 29 14.59 -12.89 1.04
N PHE A 30 14.37 -14.17 1.30
CA PHE A 30 15.06 -14.94 2.33
C PHE A 30 15.73 -16.15 1.67
N ASN A 31 17.02 -16.36 1.97
CA ASN A 31 17.83 -17.41 1.36
C ASN A 31 17.56 -18.81 1.98
N GLY A 32 16.89 -18.88 3.15
CA GLY A 32 16.59 -20.10 3.86
C GLY A 32 17.63 -20.52 4.92
N ASP A 33 18.79 -19.87 4.93
CA ASP A 33 19.94 -20.31 5.73
C ASP A 33 20.31 -19.30 6.83
N ASP A 34 20.30 -18.00 6.52
CA ASP A 34 20.70 -16.95 7.46
C ASP A 34 19.93 -15.64 7.18
N LEU A 35 20.19 -14.60 7.98
CA LEU A 35 19.55 -13.29 7.87
C LEU A 35 20.35 -12.30 7.01
N GLU A 36 21.21 -12.76 6.09
CA GLU A 36 21.89 -11.87 5.15
C GLU A 36 20.88 -11.08 4.31
N GLY A 37 21.08 -9.76 4.18
CA GLY A 37 20.15 -8.84 3.51
C GLY A 37 18.99 -8.35 4.39
N TRP A 38 19.04 -8.63 5.70
CA TRP A 38 18.09 -8.16 6.69
C TRP A 38 18.77 -7.47 7.87
N THR A 39 18.18 -6.37 8.33
CA THR A 39 18.64 -5.61 9.50
C THR A 39 17.51 -5.44 10.50
N GLN A 40 17.78 -5.62 11.79
CA GLN A 40 16.81 -5.35 12.85
C GLN A 40 16.77 -3.87 13.20
N LEU A 41 15.56 -3.30 13.22
CA LEU A 41 15.29 -1.92 13.64
C LEU A 41 14.32 -1.90 14.81
N ASN A 42 14.47 -0.87 15.64
CA ASN A 42 13.73 -0.66 16.89
C ASN A 42 13.83 -1.90 17.81
N GLY A 43 13.09 -2.02 18.85
CA GLY A 43 12.97 -3.15 19.74
C GLY A 43 14.14 -4.15 19.88
N GLU A 44 13.98 -5.13 20.77
CA GLU A 44 15.01 -6.10 21.11
C GLU A 44 14.48 -7.56 20.98
N ALA A 45 13.45 -7.80 20.16
CA ALA A 45 12.97 -9.16 19.90
C ALA A 45 14.08 -9.99 19.25
N ASN A 46 14.10 -11.28 19.53
CA ASN A 46 15.05 -12.19 18.91
C ASN A 46 14.55 -12.60 17.50
N TYR A 47 15.45 -12.59 16.51
CA TYR A 47 15.21 -13.11 15.17
C TYR A 47 16.30 -14.12 14.80
N GLU A 48 15.88 -15.28 14.35
CA GLU A 48 16.78 -16.38 13.94
C GLU A 48 16.32 -16.99 12.64
N ALA A 49 17.26 -17.50 11.83
CA ALA A 49 16.98 -18.36 10.69
C ALA A 49 17.07 -19.82 11.14
N ILE A 50 15.96 -20.56 11.09
CA ILE A 50 15.87 -21.94 11.57
C ILE A 50 15.07 -22.76 10.56
N ASP A 51 15.66 -23.83 10.04
CA ASP A 51 15.00 -24.82 9.17
C ASP A 51 14.25 -24.19 7.97
N GLY A 52 14.82 -23.15 7.34
CA GLY A 52 14.22 -22.46 6.20
C GLY A 52 13.13 -21.46 6.58
N GLU A 53 13.01 -21.11 7.85
CA GLU A 53 12.06 -20.14 8.39
C GLU A 53 12.80 -18.98 9.07
N ILE A 54 12.25 -17.75 8.99
CA ILE A 54 12.62 -16.68 9.90
C ILE A 54 11.73 -16.80 11.12
N VAL A 55 12.31 -16.92 12.30
CA VAL A 55 11.60 -17.03 13.57
C VAL A 55 11.84 -15.78 14.40
N GLY A 56 10.79 -15.02 14.67
CA GLY A 56 10.80 -13.89 15.58
C GLY A 56 10.16 -14.28 16.90
N THR A 57 10.77 -13.91 18.03
CA THR A 57 10.31 -14.31 19.36
C THR A 57 9.98 -13.08 20.21
N THR A 58 8.80 -13.06 20.82
CA THR A 58 8.35 -11.95 21.69
C THR A 58 9.20 -11.84 22.94
N VAL A 59 9.57 -10.60 23.28
CA VAL A 59 10.35 -10.26 24.48
C VAL A 59 9.62 -9.13 25.21
N TYR A 60 9.55 -9.25 26.54
CA TYR A 60 8.93 -8.25 27.39
C TYR A 60 9.79 -7.00 27.54
N GLY A 61 9.13 -5.84 27.63
CA GLY A 61 9.78 -4.56 27.98
C GLY A 61 10.50 -3.86 26.84
N THR A 62 10.35 -4.35 25.62
CA THR A 62 10.89 -3.75 24.40
C THR A 62 9.76 -3.17 23.54
N PRO A 63 10.00 -2.09 22.76
CA PRO A 63 9.09 -1.63 21.72
C PRO A 63 8.89 -2.70 20.64
N ASN A 64 7.98 -2.42 19.69
CA ASN A 64 7.89 -3.20 18.45
C ASN A 64 9.26 -3.34 17.80
N SER A 65 9.61 -4.56 17.43
CA SER A 65 10.83 -4.87 16.70
C SER A 65 10.50 -5.21 15.25
N PHE A 66 11.37 -4.84 14.34
CA PHE A 66 11.18 -5.08 12.92
C PHE A 66 12.47 -5.62 12.30
N LEU A 67 12.41 -6.79 11.68
CA LEU A 67 13.47 -7.30 10.83
C LEU A 67 13.18 -6.83 9.40
N VAL A 68 13.98 -5.89 8.88
CA VAL A 68 13.70 -5.21 7.62
C VAL A 68 14.70 -5.57 6.54
N THR A 69 14.27 -5.56 5.28
CA THR A 69 15.15 -5.74 4.13
C THR A 69 16.12 -4.56 3.99
N ASP A 70 17.38 -4.83 3.70
CA ASP A 70 18.38 -3.78 3.40
C ASP A 70 18.05 -3.07 2.07
N GLN A 71 17.40 -3.79 1.15
CA GLN A 71 16.90 -3.25 -0.11
C GLN A 71 15.54 -2.57 0.07
N LEU A 72 15.33 -1.45 -0.63
CA LEU A 72 14.07 -0.73 -0.72
C LEU A 72 13.30 -1.10 -1.99
N PHE A 73 11.97 -1.13 -1.89
CA PHE A 73 11.08 -1.54 -2.96
C PHE A 73 10.02 -0.46 -3.24
N GLY A 74 9.81 -0.16 -4.52
CA GLY A 74 8.71 0.69 -5.01
C GLY A 74 7.49 -0.14 -5.39
N ASP A 75 7.32 -0.42 -6.69
CA ASP A 75 6.28 -1.32 -7.19
C ASP A 75 6.70 -2.77 -7.04
N PHE A 76 5.82 -3.61 -6.49
CA PHE A 76 6.09 -5.04 -6.32
C PHE A 76 4.82 -5.88 -6.18
N VAL A 77 5.02 -7.20 -6.37
CA VAL A 77 4.11 -8.26 -5.89
C VAL A 77 4.91 -9.10 -4.88
N LEU A 78 4.42 -9.19 -3.66
CA LEU A 78 5.05 -9.92 -2.55
C LEU A 78 4.18 -11.12 -2.17
N GLU A 79 4.78 -12.27 -1.96
CA GLU A 79 4.13 -13.42 -1.32
C GLU A 79 4.98 -13.90 -0.14
N TYR A 80 4.32 -14.29 0.93
CA TYR A 80 4.92 -14.93 2.10
C TYR A 80 3.91 -15.82 2.81
N GLU A 81 4.42 -16.71 3.66
CA GLU A 81 3.61 -17.47 4.59
C GLU A 81 3.99 -17.11 6.02
N VAL A 82 3.00 -17.00 6.90
CA VAL A 82 3.20 -16.71 8.32
C VAL A 82 2.41 -17.67 9.18
N LYS A 83 2.99 -18.03 10.35
CA LYS A 83 2.36 -18.84 11.39
C LYS A 83 2.74 -18.28 12.76
N LEU A 84 1.76 -18.13 13.63
CA LEU A 84 1.94 -17.77 15.04
C LEU A 84 1.87 -19.03 15.91
N SER A 85 2.72 -19.12 16.94
CA SER A 85 2.66 -20.24 17.93
C SER A 85 1.56 -20.04 18.97
N ALA A 86 1.13 -18.80 19.19
CA ALA A 86 0.00 -18.43 20.07
C ALA A 86 -0.63 -17.14 19.57
N ALA A 87 -1.73 -16.69 20.20
CA ALA A 87 -2.37 -15.43 19.87
C ALA A 87 -1.48 -14.24 20.28
N THR A 88 -0.85 -13.61 19.30
CA THR A 88 -0.10 -12.36 19.46
C THR A 88 -0.29 -11.51 18.21
N ASN A 89 -0.17 -10.18 18.33
CA ASN A 89 -0.20 -9.29 17.19
C ASN A 89 1.13 -9.34 16.44
N SER A 90 1.07 -9.17 15.14
CA SER A 90 2.23 -9.05 14.24
C SER A 90 1.82 -8.28 12.99
N GLY A 91 2.74 -8.14 12.04
CA GLY A 91 2.48 -7.51 10.75
C GLY A 91 3.68 -7.59 9.82
N VAL A 92 3.44 -7.27 8.56
CA VAL A 92 4.49 -7.10 7.57
C VAL A 92 4.46 -5.68 7.06
N GLN A 93 5.52 -4.93 7.37
CA GLN A 93 5.74 -3.58 6.85
C GLN A 93 6.02 -3.63 5.34
N ILE A 94 5.46 -2.70 4.60
CA ILE A 94 5.69 -2.53 3.16
C ILE A 94 5.90 -1.05 2.85
N ARG A 95 6.81 -0.73 1.94
CA ARG A 95 7.13 0.66 1.60
C ARG A 95 7.34 1.53 2.84
N SER A 96 7.91 0.95 3.89
CA SER A 96 8.09 1.63 5.19
C SER A 96 9.49 2.20 5.33
N ASN A 97 9.65 3.12 6.26
CA ASN A 97 10.88 3.85 6.47
C ASN A 97 11.25 3.91 7.97
N SER A 98 12.52 4.22 8.22
CA SER A 98 13.06 4.56 9.53
C SER A 98 14.09 5.65 9.33
N ILE A 99 13.69 6.90 9.56
CA ILE A 99 14.56 8.07 9.39
C ILE A 99 14.79 8.76 10.73
N PRO A 100 15.98 9.27 11.02
CA PRO A 100 16.31 9.88 12.31
C PRO A 100 15.37 11.03 12.72
N GLU A 101 14.90 11.79 11.74
CA GLU A 101 14.02 12.94 11.92
C GLU A 101 12.61 12.55 12.37
N PHE A 102 12.20 11.31 12.11
CA PHE A 102 10.90 10.81 12.54
C PHE A 102 11.03 10.00 13.83
N ASN A 103 10.60 10.57 14.96
CA ASN A 103 10.58 9.92 16.28
C ASN A 103 11.86 9.11 16.59
N ASN A 104 13.04 9.70 16.32
CA ASN A 104 14.37 9.09 16.53
C ASN A 104 14.55 7.75 15.78
N GLY A 105 14.11 7.67 14.54
CA GLY A 105 14.25 6.48 13.72
C GLY A 105 13.18 5.43 13.96
N ARG A 106 12.02 5.79 14.51
CA ARG A 106 10.90 4.86 14.63
C ARG A 106 10.47 4.37 13.25
N VAL A 107 10.32 3.06 13.10
CA VAL A 107 9.74 2.45 11.90
C VAL A 107 8.32 2.96 11.70
N HIS A 108 8.01 3.40 10.48
CA HIS A 108 6.72 3.95 10.13
C HIS A 108 6.37 3.66 8.67
N GLY A 109 5.08 3.54 8.39
CA GLY A 109 4.59 3.24 7.05
C GLY A 109 3.51 2.18 7.02
N TYR A 110 3.18 1.70 5.83
CA TYR A 110 2.10 0.72 5.66
C TYR A 110 2.46 -0.63 6.27
N GLN A 111 1.53 -1.19 7.03
CA GLN A 111 1.62 -2.52 7.60
C GLN A 111 0.45 -3.37 7.11
N VAL A 112 0.76 -4.51 6.53
CA VAL A 112 -0.21 -5.59 6.32
C VAL A 112 -0.35 -6.31 7.65
N GLU A 113 -1.48 -6.12 8.29
CA GLU A 113 -1.73 -6.52 9.67
C GLU A 113 -1.87 -8.03 9.82
N ILE A 114 -1.40 -8.57 10.95
CA ILE A 114 -1.65 -9.93 11.44
C ILE A 114 -2.29 -9.82 12.82
N ASP A 115 -3.62 -9.84 12.84
CA ASP A 115 -4.44 -9.61 14.03
C ASP A 115 -5.32 -10.84 14.33
N PRO A 116 -4.87 -11.77 15.18
CA PRO A 116 -5.61 -12.97 15.55
C PRO A 116 -6.66 -12.73 16.65
N SER A 117 -6.87 -11.47 17.07
CA SER A 117 -7.89 -11.12 18.06
C SER A 117 -9.31 -11.29 17.51
N ASP A 118 -10.33 -11.17 18.37
CA ASP A 118 -11.75 -11.21 17.99
C ASP A 118 -12.12 -10.14 16.93
N ARG A 119 -11.32 -9.09 16.80
CA ARG A 119 -11.46 -8.08 15.75
C ARG A 119 -11.22 -8.66 14.36
N ALA A 120 -10.32 -9.65 14.22
CA ALA A 120 -10.02 -10.39 13.01
C ALA A 120 -9.69 -9.52 11.79
N TRP A 121 -8.85 -8.49 11.96
CA TRP A 121 -8.48 -7.58 10.86
C TRP A 121 -7.18 -7.95 10.17
N THR A 122 -6.82 -9.25 10.18
CA THR A 122 -5.66 -9.78 9.46
C THR A 122 -5.75 -9.56 7.96
N GLY A 123 -4.71 -8.99 7.38
CA GLY A 123 -4.64 -8.58 5.96
C GLY A 123 -5.15 -7.17 5.68
N GLY A 124 -5.78 -6.51 6.67
CA GLY A 124 -6.07 -5.08 6.62
C GLY A 124 -4.79 -4.24 6.59
N ILE A 125 -4.92 -2.95 6.31
CA ILE A 125 -3.76 -2.05 6.20
C ILE A 125 -3.80 -1.04 7.34
N TYR A 126 -2.73 -1.06 8.13
CA TYR A 126 -2.44 -0.11 9.19
C TYR A 126 -1.28 0.80 8.76
N ASP A 127 -1.24 2.03 9.22
CA ASP A 127 -0.13 2.96 8.97
C ASP A 127 0.66 3.13 10.27
N GLU A 128 1.68 2.28 10.44
CA GLU A 128 2.49 2.19 11.68
C GLU A 128 3.09 3.54 12.03
N ALA A 129 2.89 3.95 13.28
CA ALA A 129 3.38 5.18 13.86
C ALA A 129 2.94 6.48 13.18
N ARG A 130 1.97 6.45 12.24
CA ARG A 130 1.45 7.62 11.53
C ARG A 130 -0.06 7.78 11.71
N ARG A 131 -0.88 7.29 10.73
CA ARG A 131 -2.33 7.54 10.64
C ARG A 131 -3.21 6.44 11.23
N GLY A 132 -2.62 5.30 11.66
CA GLY A 132 -3.37 4.18 12.18
C GLY A 132 -4.10 3.39 11.08
N TRP A 133 -5.35 3.02 11.29
CA TRP A 133 -6.09 2.16 10.35
C TRP A 133 -6.48 2.87 9.07
N LEU A 134 -5.84 2.50 7.96
CA LEU A 134 -6.18 2.98 6.62
C LEU A 134 -7.27 2.11 5.97
N PHE A 135 -7.17 0.79 6.14
CA PHE A 135 -8.15 -0.16 5.62
C PHE A 135 -8.50 -1.21 6.68
N PRO A 136 -9.39 -0.86 7.64
CA PRO A 136 -9.94 -1.81 8.61
C PRO A 136 -10.92 -2.75 7.92
N LEU A 137 -11.05 -4.00 8.41
CA LEU A 137 -11.96 -5.01 7.86
C LEU A 137 -13.35 -4.97 8.51
N LYS A 138 -13.86 -3.77 8.78
CA LYS A 138 -15.18 -3.61 9.35
C LYS A 138 -16.23 -4.05 8.34
N ASP A 139 -17.19 -4.89 8.80
CA ASP A 139 -18.29 -5.41 7.98
C ASP A 139 -17.84 -6.25 6.76
N MET A 140 -16.70 -6.93 6.86
CA MET A 140 -16.12 -7.78 5.80
C MET A 140 -15.97 -9.25 6.26
N PRO A 141 -17.06 -10.01 6.45
CA PRO A 141 -17.04 -11.32 7.10
C PRO A 141 -16.17 -12.36 6.38
N GLU A 142 -16.10 -12.36 5.05
CA GLU A 142 -15.22 -13.28 4.29
C GLU A 142 -13.74 -12.96 4.55
N ALA A 143 -13.36 -11.67 4.53
CA ALA A 143 -12.01 -11.23 4.82
C ALA A 143 -11.63 -11.53 6.28
N ASN A 144 -12.53 -11.27 7.25
CA ASN A 144 -12.31 -11.59 8.65
C ASN A 144 -12.08 -13.09 8.88
N ALA A 145 -12.75 -13.98 8.12
CA ALA A 145 -12.62 -15.42 8.22
C ALA A 145 -11.44 -16.01 7.42
N ALA A 146 -10.70 -15.20 6.66
CA ALA A 146 -9.64 -15.67 5.78
C ALA A 146 -8.42 -16.22 6.54
N TYR A 147 -8.09 -15.65 7.71
CA TYR A 147 -6.96 -16.05 8.54
C TYR A 147 -7.31 -17.30 9.38
N LYS A 148 -6.38 -18.24 9.42
CA LYS A 148 -6.49 -19.49 10.19
C LYS A 148 -5.50 -19.48 11.35
N HIS A 149 -6.04 -19.40 12.55
CA HIS A 149 -5.24 -19.33 13.77
C HIS A 149 -4.37 -20.57 13.96
N LEU A 150 -3.09 -20.40 14.36
CA LEU A 150 -2.08 -21.43 14.58
C LEU A 150 -1.71 -22.28 13.34
N GLU A 151 -2.22 -21.94 12.17
CA GLU A 151 -1.88 -22.59 10.90
C GLU A 151 -0.95 -21.70 10.07
N TRP A 152 -0.33 -22.25 9.04
CA TRP A 152 0.34 -21.47 8.01
C TRP A 152 -0.68 -20.74 7.16
N ASN A 153 -0.52 -19.41 7.07
CA ASN A 153 -1.37 -18.55 6.26
C ASN A 153 -0.54 -17.94 5.14
N LYS A 154 -1.01 -18.07 3.90
CA LYS A 154 -0.38 -17.46 2.74
C LYS A 154 -0.92 -16.05 2.53
N PHE A 155 -0.02 -15.09 2.44
CA PHE A 155 -0.31 -13.71 2.10
C PHE A 155 0.17 -13.41 0.68
N ARG A 156 -0.57 -12.56 0.01
CA ARG A 156 -0.15 -11.89 -1.21
C ARG A 156 -0.43 -10.40 -1.05
N VAL A 157 0.56 -9.59 -1.42
CA VAL A 157 0.49 -8.13 -1.39
C VAL A 157 0.89 -7.59 -2.75
N GLU A 158 0.10 -6.73 -3.31
CA GLU A 158 0.42 -5.98 -4.52
C GLU A 158 0.50 -4.50 -4.16
N ALA A 159 1.67 -3.88 -4.33
CA ALA A 159 1.88 -2.46 -4.18
C ALA A 159 2.34 -1.91 -5.54
N ILE A 160 1.42 -1.31 -6.30
CA ILE A 160 1.65 -0.89 -7.70
C ILE A 160 1.10 0.53 -7.89
N GLY A 161 1.97 1.50 -8.15
CA GLY A 161 1.64 2.91 -8.13
C GLY A 161 1.14 3.32 -6.74
N ASP A 162 0.01 3.96 -6.66
CA ASP A 162 -0.71 4.36 -5.45
C ASP A 162 -1.59 3.25 -4.84
N THR A 163 -1.68 2.10 -5.51
CA THR A 163 -2.62 1.04 -5.16
C THR A 163 -1.96 -0.06 -4.35
N ILE A 164 -2.52 -0.37 -3.18
CA ILE A 164 -2.12 -1.50 -2.32
C ILE A 164 -3.29 -2.47 -2.19
N LYS A 165 -3.06 -3.73 -2.55
CA LYS A 165 -4.05 -4.81 -2.42
C LYS A 165 -3.48 -5.96 -1.63
N THR A 166 -4.32 -6.61 -0.83
CA THR A 166 -3.92 -7.77 -0.03
C THR A 166 -4.87 -8.95 -0.20
N TRP A 167 -4.31 -10.14 -0.07
CA TRP A 167 -5.04 -11.42 -0.02
C TRP A 167 -4.49 -12.26 1.12
N VAL A 168 -5.37 -12.94 1.82
CA VAL A 168 -5.03 -13.94 2.84
C VAL A 168 -5.66 -15.27 2.42
N ASN A 169 -4.84 -16.32 2.29
CA ASN A 169 -5.27 -17.66 1.84
C ASN A 169 -6.08 -17.63 0.52
N GLY A 170 -5.75 -16.69 -0.39
CA GLY A 170 -6.45 -16.51 -1.66
C GLY A 170 -7.74 -15.69 -1.58
N ILE A 171 -8.19 -15.32 -0.40
CA ILE A 171 -9.35 -14.44 -0.19
C ILE A 171 -8.87 -12.98 -0.31
N PRO A 172 -9.47 -12.15 -1.18
CA PRO A 172 -9.14 -10.73 -1.27
C PRO A 172 -9.61 -9.98 -0.01
N VAL A 173 -8.73 -9.17 0.56
CA VAL A 173 -8.94 -8.53 1.87
C VAL A 173 -8.97 -7.02 1.78
N ALA A 174 -7.92 -6.38 1.24
CA ALA A 174 -7.85 -4.92 1.17
C ALA A 174 -7.60 -4.42 -0.25
N HIS A 175 -8.09 -3.20 -0.51
CA HIS A 175 -7.84 -2.45 -1.74
C HIS A 175 -7.76 -0.96 -1.38
N LEU A 176 -6.56 -0.51 -1.04
CA LEU A 176 -6.27 0.85 -0.64
C LEU A 176 -5.69 1.65 -1.81
N ILE A 177 -6.08 2.90 -1.94
CA ILE A 177 -5.44 3.89 -2.81
C ILE A 177 -4.81 4.94 -1.91
N ASP A 178 -3.48 4.98 -1.86
CA ASP A 178 -2.71 5.88 -1.02
C ASP A 178 -1.26 6.00 -1.54
N ASP A 179 -0.76 7.20 -1.71
CA ASP A 179 0.53 7.50 -2.34
C ASP A 179 1.59 8.04 -1.37
N ARG A 180 1.30 8.10 -0.06
CA ARG A 180 2.17 8.72 0.95
C ARG A 180 3.59 8.20 0.97
N THR A 181 3.77 6.91 0.73
CA THR A 181 5.09 6.31 0.73
C THR A 181 5.25 5.43 -0.52
N PRO A 182 5.82 5.97 -1.61
CA PRO A 182 5.92 5.25 -2.88
C PRO A 182 6.96 4.13 -2.86
N ALA A 183 7.93 4.17 -1.94
CA ALA A 183 8.98 3.18 -1.80
C ALA A 183 9.49 3.09 -0.37
N GLY A 184 10.01 1.93 0.02
CA GLY A 184 10.60 1.68 1.32
C GLY A 184 10.93 0.21 1.50
N PHE A 185 11.37 -0.18 2.69
CA PHE A 185 11.69 -1.57 3.00
C PHE A 185 10.44 -2.43 3.22
N ILE A 186 10.65 -3.75 3.21
CA ILE A 186 9.72 -4.76 3.73
C ILE A 186 10.25 -5.18 5.10
N GLY A 187 9.37 -5.27 6.10
CA GLY A 187 9.80 -5.59 7.47
C GLY A 187 8.84 -6.54 8.19
N LEU A 188 9.39 -7.48 8.94
CA LEU A 188 8.67 -8.49 9.71
C LEU A 188 8.58 -8.01 11.16
N GLN A 189 7.36 -7.81 11.67
CA GLN A 189 7.15 -7.27 13.01
C GLN A 189 7.06 -8.37 14.07
N VAL A 190 7.79 -8.19 15.16
CA VAL A 190 7.47 -8.78 16.47
C VAL A 190 6.90 -7.67 17.34
N HIS A 191 5.62 -7.76 17.65
CA HIS A 191 4.93 -6.73 18.42
C HIS A 191 5.37 -6.74 19.89
N SER A 192 5.45 -5.55 20.48
CA SER A 192 5.68 -5.39 21.93
C SER A 192 4.60 -6.10 22.73
N ILE A 193 4.98 -6.70 23.85
CA ILE A 193 4.06 -7.36 24.75
C ILE A 193 4.03 -6.67 26.13
N GLY A 194 2.84 -6.64 26.73
CA GLY A 194 2.65 -6.12 28.08
C GLY A 194 3.15 -7.08 29.17
N ARG A 195 3.21 -6.59 30.41
CA ARG A 195 3.74 -7.33 31.57
C ARG A 195 3.04 -8.65 31.89
N GLU A 196 1.79 -8.78 31.49
CA GLU A 196 0.98 -9.97 31.79
C GLU A 196 0.90 -10.93 30.58
N ALA A 197 1.56 -10.56 29.46
CA ALA A 197 1.62 -11.40 28.29
C ALA A 197 2.75 -12.44 28.41
N GLU A 198 2.55 -13.59 27.78
CA GLU A 198 3.55 -14.65 27.70
C GLU A 198 4.71 -14.24 26.80
N GLU A 199 5.94 -14.37 27.31
CA GLU A 199 7.16 -14.24 26.50
C GLU A 199 7.43 -15.52 25.73
N GLY A 200 8.25 -15.41 24.66
CA GLY A 200 8.68 -16.57 23.90
C GLY A 200 7.65 -17.06 22.89
N ILE A 201 6.59 -16.27 22.60
CA ILE A 201 5.68 -16.59 21.50
C ILE A 201 6.43 -16.38 20.19
N GLU A 202 6.42 -17.42 19.34
CA GLU A 202 7.08 -17.41 18.05
C GLU A 202 6.15 -16.94 16.93
N ILE A 203 6.65 -16.06 16.11
CA ILE A 203 6.11 -15.67 14.81
C ILE A 203 7.06 -16.26 13.77
N LYS A 204 6.56 -17.08 12.85
CA LYS A 204 7.36 -17.74 11.83
C LYS A 204 6.98 -17.29 10.45
N TRP A 205 7.96 -16.93 9.64
CA TRP A 205 7.78 -16.55 8.24
C TRP A 205 8.62 -17.47 7.33
N ARG A 206 8.07 -17.80 6.17
CA ARG A 206 8.76 -18.58 5.14
C ARG A 206 8.23 -18.26 3.75
N ASN A 207 8.87 -18.80 2.73
CA ASN A 207 8.48 -18.63 1.32
C ASN A 207 8.32 -17.15 0.94
N ILE A 208 9.17 -16.28 1.51
CA ILE A 208 9.14 -14.84 1.29
C ILE A 208 9.76 -14.58 -0.08
N ARG A 209 8.96 -14.13 -1.04
CA ARG A 209 9.37 -13.92 -2.42
C ARG A 209 8.70 -12.72 -3.05
N ILE A 210 9.38 -12.08 -3.99
CA ILE A 210 8.94 -10.83 -4.59
C ILE A 210 9.09 -10.84 -6.11
N ILE A 211 8.22 -10.10 -6.80
CA ILE A 211 8.36 -9.70 -8.20
C ILE A 211 8.50 -8.18 -8.21
N THR A 212 9.53 -7.66 -8.89
CA THR A 212 9.79 -6.22 -9.04
C THR A 212 9.82 -5.76 -10.48
N GLU A 213 9.84 -6.68 -11.43
CA GLU A 213 9.83 -6.39 -12.87
C GLU A 213 8.47 -6.76 -13.47
N ASP A 214 8.00 -5.96 -14.42
CA ASP A 214 6.72 -6.17 -15.12
C ASP A 214 5.52 -6.45 -14.18
N VAL A 215 5.54 -5.89 -12.98
CA VAL A 215 4.60 -6.18 -11.88
C VAL A 215 3.12 -6.12 -12.30
N ARG A 216 2.78 -5.23 -13.25
CA ARG A 216 1.41 -5.07 -13.76
C ARG A 216 0.90 -6.32 -14.47
N ALA A 217 1.80 -7.12 -15.06
CA ALA A 217 1.44 -8.38 -15.73
C ALA A 217 1.00 -9.47 -14.72
N PHE A 218 1.40 -9.32 -13.46
CA PHE A 218 1.09 -10.25 -12.37
C PHE A 218 0.00 -9.73 -11.43
N ALA A 219 -0.52 -8.53 -11.67
CA ALA A 219 -1.55 -7.93 -10.84
C ALA A 219 -2.88 -8.70 -10.94
N MET A 220 -3.46 -9.02 -9.80
CA MET A 220 -4.73 -9.72 -9.71
C MET A 220 -5.90 -8.72 -9.63
N LYS A 221 -7.03 -9.15 -10.20
CA LYS A 221 -8.30 -8.44 -9.97
C LYS A 221 -8.82 -8.76 -8.58
N THR A 222 -9.44 -7.78 -7.94
CA THR A 222 -10.12 -7.95 -6.65
C THR A 222 -11.55 -7.44 -6.75
N PRO A 223 -12.54 -8.12 -6.13
CA PRO A 223 -13.88 -7.60 -5.98
C PRO A 223 -14.01 -6.54 -4.87
N VAL A 224 -12.99 -6.38 -4.02
CA VAL A 224 -12.99 -5.40 -2.94
C VAL A 224 -12.96 -3.99 -3.53
N PRO A 225 -13.94 -3.13 -3.20
CA PRO A 225 -13.94 -1.75 -3.67
C PRO A 225 -12.71 -0.98 -3.18
N PRO A 226 -12.15 -0.08 -3.99
CA PRO A 226 -11.04 0.75 -3.54
C PRO A 226 -11.49 1.73 -2.46
N LYS A 227 -10.62 1.96 -1.49
CA LYS A 227 -10.75 3.02 -0.48
C LYS A 227 -9.63 4.03 -0.65
N ASN A 228 -9.99 5.27 -0.85
CA ASN A 228 -9.05 6.39 -0.93
C ASN A 228 -8.82 6.98 0.46
N ASN A 229 -7.59 7.42 0.72
CA ASN A 229 -7.21 8.17 1.90
C ASN A 229 -6.59 9.54 1.54
N TYR A 230 -7.06 10.15 0.46
CA TYR A 230 -6.69 11.52 0.14
C TYR A 230 -7.18 12.50 1.22
N ASN A 231 -6.58 13.66 1.26
CA ASN A 231 -6.94 14.74 2.20
C ASN A 231 -6.84 14.31 3.67
N THR A 232 -5.76 13.60 4.03
CA THR A 232 -5.43 13.22 5.40
C THR A 232 -4.00 13.63 5.73
N LEU A 233 -3.76 14.01 6.97
CA LEU A 233 -2.42 14.30 7.47
C LEU A 233 -1.90 13.12 8.30
N THR A 234 -0.59 12.85 8.19
CA THR A 234 0.11 12.00 9.14
C THR A 234 0.25 12.71 10.49
N PHE A 235 0.54 11.97 11.55
CA PHE A 235 0.82 12.59 12.86
C PHE A 235 1.99 13.58 12.80
N SER A 236 3.05 13.27 12.03
CA SER A 236 4.18 14.16 11.88
C SER A 236 3.81 15.46 11.17
N GLU A 237 3.00 15.40 10.12
CA GLU A 237 2.53 16.60 9.44
C GLU A 237 1.70 17.47 10.37
N GLN A 238 0.84 16.86 11.21
CA GLN A 238 0.10 17.59 12.24
C GLN A 238 1.04 18.24 13.27
N ASP A 239 2.04 17.50 13.77
CA ASP A 239 3.04 18.00 14.72
C ASP A 239 3.91 19.12 14.13
N TRP A 240 4.16 19.10 12.82
CA TRP A 240 4.90 20.15 12.10
C TRP A 240 4.03 21.35 11.73
N GLY A 241 2.74 21.33 12.07
CA GLY A 241 1.81 22.42 11.85
C GLY A 241 1.20 22.46 10.45
N TRP A 242 1.24 21.35 9.70
CA TRP A 242 0.47 21.26 8.46
C TRP A 242 -1.02 21.27 8.73
N GLU A 243 -1.75 21.96 7.88
CA GLU A 243 -3.21 21.99 7.90
C GLU A 243 -3.78 21.61 6.54
N LEU A 244 -4.88 20.85 6.55
CA LEU A 244 -5.64 20.60 5.33
C LEU A 244 -6.43 21.85 4.96
N LEU A 245 -6.18 22.37 3.78
CA LEU A 245 -7.02 23.40 3.18
C LEU A 245 -8.33 22.82 2.65
N TYR A 246 -8.34 21.51 2.36
CA TYR A 246 -9.51 20.72 2.00
C TYR A 246 -9.38 19.32 2.61
N ASP A 247 -10.35 18.91 3.40
CA ASP A 247 -10.33 17.62 4.13
C ASP A 247 -11.16 16.51 3.45
N GLY A 248 -11.69 16.81 2.26
CA GLY A 248 -12.54 15.88 1.52
C GLY A 248 -14.03 15.98 1.84
N SER A 249 -14.43 16.81 2.80
CA SER A 249 -15.84 16.92 3.24
C SER A 249 -16.53 18.20 2.76
N ASP A 250 -15.93 19.37 3.01
CA ASP A 250 -16.53 20.64 2.68
C ASP A 250 -15.50 21.71 2.26
N MET A 251 -15.98 22.83 1.77
CA MET A 251 -15.18 23.95 1.32
C MET A 251 -15.23 25.15 2.26
N ASN A 252 -15.45 24.93 3.55
CA ASN A 252 -15.59 26.01 4.54
C ASN A 252 -14.37 26.92 4.65
N LYS A 253 -13.17 26.47 4.27
CA LYS A 253 -11.94 27.27 4.21
C LYS A 253 -11.81 28.08 2.91
N TRP A 254 -12.75 27.95 1.97
CA TRP A 254 -12.69 28.53 0.64
C TRP A 254 -13.92 29.35 0.30
N ARG A 255 -13.76 30.33 -0.55
CA ARG A 255 -14.83 31.13 -1.16
C ARG A 255 -14.51 31.47 -2.60
N GLY A 256 -15.47 31.96 -3.34
CA GLY A 256 -15.21 32.59 -4.64
C GLY A 256 -14.43 33.90 -4.47
N ALA A 257 -13.55 34.24 -5.41
CA ALA A 257 -12.72 35.47 -5.34
C ALA A 257 -13.53 36.74 -5.23
N LYS A 258 -14.77 36.75 -5.73
CA LYS A 258 -15.71 37.89 -5.72
C LYS A 258 -16.99 37.62 -4.95
N ARG A 259 -16.98 36.61 -4.08
CA ARG A 259 -18.14 36.15 -3.30
C ARG A 259 -17.69 35.84 -1.88
N ASP A 260 -18.65 35.79 -0.96
CA ASP A 260 -18.40 35.43 0.44
C ASP A 260 -18.60 33.91 0.71
N ASP A 261 -19.13 33.17 -0.28
CA ASP A 261 -19.39 31.74 -0.24
C ASP A 261 -18.62 30.97 -1.32
N PHE A 262 -18.51 29.64 -1.16
CA PHE A 262 -17.93 28.79 -2.18
C PHE A 262 -18.90 28.64 -3.37
N PRO A 263 -18.44 28.80 -4.61
CA PRO A 263 -19.29 28.77 -5.81
C PRO A 263 -19.62 27.35 -6.27
N TYR A 264 -20.38 26.59 -5.46
CA TYR A 264 -20.85 25.27 -5.85
C TYR A 264 -21.64 25.30 -7.16
N SER A 265 -21.44 24.26 -7.96
CA SER A 265 -22.16 24.08 -9.21
C SER A 265 -23.60 23.65 -8.94
N GLU A 266 -24.57 24.45 -9.33
CA GLU A 266 -25.99 24.09 -9.31
C GLU A 266 -26.46 23.46 -10.63
N THR A 267 -25.73 23.69 -11.71
CA THR A 267 -26.17 23.37 -13.09
C THR A 267 -25.17 22.50 -13.86
N GLY A 268 -24.13 21.97 -13.21
CA GLY A 268 -23.04 21.25 -13.87
C GLY A 268 -22.00 22.18 -14.51
N MET A 269 -22.07 23.49 -14.27
CA MET A 269 -21.03 24.48 -14.60
C MET A 269 -20.48 25.06 -13.31
N GLY A 270 -19.17 25.28 -13.22
CA GLY A 270 -18.56 25.81 -12.01
C GLY A 270 -17.80 24.76 -11.21
N TRP A 271 -17.73 24.94 -9.90
CA TRP A 271 -16.97 24.10 -9.01
C TRP A 271 -17.84 22.99 -8.42
N ASP A 272 -17.34 21.77 -8.44
CA ASP A 272 -17.96 20.59 -7.83
C ASP A 272 -16.99 19.96 -6.83
N VAL A 273 -17.55 19.39 -5.78
CA VAL A 273 -16.81 18.70 -4.72
C VAL A 273 -17.40 17.31 -4.62
N ASN A 274 -16.66 16.32 -5.10
CA ASN A 274 -17.10 14.94 -5.12
C ASN A 274 -15.92 13.99 -4.92
N GLU A 275 -16.12 12.91 -4.18
CA GLU A 275 -15.13 11.86 -3.95
C GLU A 275 -13.76 12.39 -3.48
N ALA A 276 -13.77 13.34 -2.54
CA ALA A 276 -12.58 14.00 -2.01
C ALA A 276 -11.76 14.82 -3.04
N VAL A 277 -12.36 15.19 -4.16
CA VAL A 277 -11.75 16.01 -5.21
C VAL A 277 -12.54 17.29 -5.42
N VAL A 278 -11.83 18.41 -5.53
CA VAL A 278 -12.40 19.69 -5.97
C VAL A 278 -12.21 19.80 -7.47
N LYS A 279 -13.29 19.88 -8.22
CA LYS A 279 -13.28 19.86 -9.68
C LYS A 279 -13.91 21.14 -10.26
N ILE A 280 -13.29 21.70 -11.27
CA ILE A 280 -13.90 22.73 -12.13
C ILE A 280 -14.47 22.08 -13.39
N HIS A 281 -15.70 22.41 -13.73
CA HIS A 281 -16.34 21.97 -14.97
C HIS A 281 -15.93 22.83 -16.15
N GLU A 282 -16.09 22.29 -17.35
CA GLU A 282 -15.81 22.98 -18.61
C GLU A 282 -16.62 24.26 -18.74
N SER A 283 -15.93 25.37 -19.10
CA SER A 283 -16.53 26.69 -19.26
C SER A 283 -16.79 27.09 -20.71
N GLY A 284 -16.59 26.17 -21.67
CA GLY A 284 -16.72 26.47 -23.10
C GLY A 284 -15.65 27.43 -23.63
N GLY A 285 -14.51 27.57 -22.98
CA GLY A 285 -13.38 28.40 -23.37
C GLY A 285 -13.47 29.85 -22.90
N ALA A 286 -14.49 30.21 -22.13
CA ALA A 286 -14.54 31.50 -21.42
C ALA A 286 -13.75 31.40 -20.10
N GLU A 287 -13.00 32.42 -19.72
CA GLU A 287 -12.46 32.50 -18.36
C GLU A 287 -13.65 32.46 -17.38
N SER A 288 -13.85 31.33 -16.78
CA SER A 288 -14.73 31.01 -15.64
C SER A 288 -15.86 32.00 -15.38
N ALA A 289 -16.68 32.27 -16.42
CA ALA A 289 -17.66 33.36 -16.38
C ALA A 289 -18.66 33.25 -15.22
N ASP A 290 -18.99 32.04 -14.78
CA ASP A 290 -20.01 31.81 -13.77
C ASP A 290 -19.47 31.28 -12.45
N ALA A 291 -18.29 30.65 -12.41
CA ALA A 291 -17.70 30.06 -11.19
C ALA A 291 -16.58 30.93 -10.61
N GLY A 292 -15.82 31.63 -11.43
CA GLY A 292 -14.68 32.41 -11.00
C GLY A 292 -13.53 31.63 -10.37
N ASP A 293 -12.53 32.35 -9.95
CA ASP A 293 -11.45 31.79 -9.12
C ASP A 293 -11.99 31.52 -7.71
N ILE A 294 -11.48 30.46 -7.07
CA ILE A 294 -11.65 30.24 -5.64
C ILE A 294 -10.41 30.69 -4.89
N VAL A 295 -10.60 31.19 -3.69
CA VAL A 295 -9.54 31.66 -2.81
C VAL A 295 -9.76 31.15 -1.40
N THR A 296 -8.69 31.01 -0.62
CA THR A 296 -8.78 30.70 0.80
C THR A 296 -9.41 31.86 1.57
N ASN A 297 -10.19 31.56 2.62
CA ASN A 297 -10.72 32.57 3.53
C ASN A 297 -9.61 33.20 4.37
N GLU A 298 -8.59 32.43 4.70
CA GLU A 298 -7.40 32.88 5.41
C GLU A 298 -6.36 33.45 4.43
N VAL A 299 -5.58 34.43 4.91
CA VAL A 299 -4.48 35.08 4.17
C VAL A 299 -3.16 34.59 4.76
N PHE A 300 -2.30 34.06 3.95
CA PHE A 300 -1.00 33.53 4.33
C PHE A 300 0.12 34.46 3.85
N SER A 301 1.15 34.67 4.69
CA SER A 301 2.35 35.44 4.33
C SER A 301 3.54 34.55 4.00
N ASP A 302 3.85 33.63 4.88
CA ASP A 302 4.92 32.64 4.74
C ASP A 302 4.29 31.25 4.79
N PHE A 303 4.44 30.47 3.74
CA PHE A 303 3.80 29.15 3.68
C PHE A 303 4.55 28.20 2.75
N GLU A 304 4.36 26.92 2.98
CA GLU A 304 4.59 25.84 2.06
C GLU A 304 3.24 25.21 1.71
N ILE A 305 2.97 24.94 0.44
CA ILE A 305 1.71 24.35 -0.02
C ILE A 305 2.00 23.12 -0.86
N LEU A 306 1.28 22.03 -0.57
CA LEU A 306 1.27 20.80 -1.36
C LEU A 306 -0.11 20.64 -1.99
N ILE A 307 -0.15 20.42 -3.30
CA ILE A 307 -1.39 20.24 -4.07
C ILE A 307 -1.18 19.15 -5.11
N ASP A 308 -2.01 18.12 -5.05
CA ASP A 308 -2.16 17.20 -6.16
C ASP A 308 -3.17 17.75 -7.16
N PHE A 309 -2.82 17.73 -8.43
CA PHE A 309 -3.75 18.20 -9.47
C PHE A 309 -3.76 17.28 -10.69
N LYS A 310 -4.91 17.24 -11.35
CA LYS A 310 -5.11 16.55 -12.62
C LYS A 310 -5.75 17.50 -13.61
N ILE A 311 -5.13 17.64 -14.79
CA ILE A 311 -5.63 18.49 -15.86
C ILE A 311 -6.02 17.63 -17.06
N THR A 312 -7.14 17.97 -17.70
CA THR A 312 -7.57 17.31 -18.95
C THR A 312 -6.90 17.97 -20.15
N GLU A 313 -6.82 17.24 -21.26
CA GLU A 313 -6.23 17.76 -22.49
C GLU A 313 -6.94 19.04 -22.95
N GLY A 314 -6.15 20.09 -23.21
CA GLY A 314 -6.65 21.40 -23.63
C GLY A 314 -7.18 22.30 -22.52
N ALA A 315 -7.24 21.83 -21.27
CA ALA A 315 -7.61 22.66 -20.14
C ALA A 315 -6.46 23.59 -19.70
N ASN A 316 -6.81 24.73 -19.10
CA ASN A 316 -5.87 25.68 -18.49
C ASN A 316 -6.29 25.95 -17.05
N SER A 317 -5.33 25.95 -16.13
CA SER A 317 -5.54 26.30 -14.73
C SER A 317 -4.26 26.85 -14.13
N GLY A 318 -4.31 27.36 -12.91
CA GLY A 318 -3.16 27.87 -12.20
C GLY A 318 -3.45 28.16 -10.73
N ILE A 319 -2.37 28.20 -9.94
CA ILE A 319 -2.40 28.60 -8.53
C ILE A 319 -1.80 29.97 -8.43
N LYS A 320 -2.56 30.90 -7.85
CA LYS A 320 -2.13 32.29 -7.60
C LYS A 320 -1.76 32.43 -6.12
N TYR A 321 -0.65 33.10 -5.87
CA TYR A 321 -0.19 33.43 -4.52
C TYR A 321 0.30 34.88 -4.50
N PHE A 322 0.07 35.59 -3.36
CA PHE A 322 0.29 37.03 -3.14
C PHE A 322 -0.52 37.98 -4.01
#